data_cc1c54f87c6a7cc7cbd6f8c5247cdae7
#
_entry.id   cc1c54f87c6a7cc7cbd6f8c5247cdae7
#
_cell.length_a   1.000
_cell.length_b   1.000
_cell.length_c   1.000
_cell.angle_alpha   90.00
_cell.angle_beta   90.00
_cell.angle_gamma   90.00
#
_symmetry.space_group_name_H-M   'P 1'
#
loop_
_entity.id
_entity.type
_entity.pdbx_description
1 polymer ?
#
loop_
_entity_poly.entity_id
_entity_poly.type
_entity_poly.pdbx_seq_one_letter_code
_entity_poly.pdbx_strand_id
1 'polypeptide(L)'
;APPKAVMLSHGALLWTADRVDSALESYRSSNDIVEPWPARERVVVALTGGPEGDTLLRRGARITQRASGGELLALHVSPSDGLIHGSPDVLARQRRLAEELGGSFHQVNDSQIAAAILAFARGVNASQIVLGASTRGRLASMVSEGVGPQVVRDSGEIDVHIVTHESSRTGWRWSRRRHSLTAARRVGAWVFALLGLPLLSLALLAWADDGALST
;
A
#
# COMPACT_ATOMS: atom_id res chain seq x y z
N ALA A 1 29.10 30.78 20.68
CA ALA A 1 28.79 29.70 19.76
C ALA A 1 28.68 28.37 20.49
N PRO A 2 27.57 27.76 20.53
CA PRO A 2 27.50 26.40 21.07
C PRO A 2 26.67 25.40 20.31
N PRO A 3 26.61 25.39 18.98
CA PRO A 3 25.79 24.37 18.32
C PRO A 3 26.43 22.97 18.29
N LYS A 4 27.78 22.88 18.38
CA LYS A 4 28.45 21.59 18.23
C LYS A 4 28.23 20.64 19.43
N ALA A 5 28.23 21.14 20.65
CA ALA A 5 28.02 20.30 21.83
C ALA A 5 26.58 19.79 21.94
N VAL A 6 25.60 20.61 21.55
CA VAL A 6 24.17 20.20 21.49
C VAL A 6 23.91 19.16 20.39
N MET A 7 24.53 19.34 19.22
CA MET A 7 24.38 18.36 18.12
C MET A 7 25.06 17.03 18.45
N LEU A 8 26.21 17.03 19.11
CA LEU A 8 26.88 15.81 19.54
C LEU A 8 26.08 15.06 20.62
N SER A 9 25.49 15.79 21.58
CA SER A 9 24.64 15.16 22.61
C SER A 9 23.34 14.58 22.03
N HIS A 10 22.74 15.26 21.05
CA HIS A 10 21.55 14.75 20.35
C HIS A 10 21.89 13.49 19.53
N GLY A 11 22.98 13.50 18.80
CA GLY A 11 23.44 12.32 18.05
C GLY A 11 23.81 11.15 18.98
N ALA A 12 24.41 11.40 20.12
CA ALA A 12 24.71 10.38 21.11
C ALA A 12 23.42 9.76 21.70
N LEU A 13 22.41 10.59 21.99
CA LEU A 13 21.12 10.12 22.49
C LEU A 13 20.39 9.27 21.44
N LEU A 14 20.38 9.67 20.16
CA LEU A 14 19.81 8.90 19.08
C LEU A 14 20.53 7.57 18.89
N TRP A 15 21.86 7.56 18.91
CA TRP A 15 22.64 6.33 18.82
C TRP A 15 22.36 5.38 20.00
N THR A 16 22.20 5.94 21.21
CA THR A 16 21.84 5.15 22.39
C THR A 16 20.44 4.55 22.23
N ALA A 17 19.48 5.32 21.73
CA ALA A 17 18.12 4.82 21.46
C ALA A 17 18.12 3.67 20.44
N ASP A 18 18.86 3.79 19.33
CA ASP A 18 18.99 2.72 18.34
C ASP A 18 19.64 1.45 18.93
N ARG A 19 20.62 1.65 19.81
CA ARG A 19 21.29 0.53 20.48
C ARG A 19 20.38 -0.18 21.47
N VAL A 20 19.56 0.59 22.19
CA VAL A 20 18.54 0.05 23.12
C VAL A 20 17.45 -0.69 22.35
N ASP A 21 16.96 -0.13 21.23
CA ASP A 21 16.00 -0.79 20.36
C ASP A 21 16.51 -2.14 19.85
N SER A 22 17.75 -2.18 19.34
CA SER A 22 18.36 -3.41 18.86
C SER A 22 18.55 -4.46 19.97
N ALA A 23 18.91 -4.02 21.17
CA ALA A 23 19.05 -4.90 22.33
C ALA A 23 17.69 -5.42 22.81
N LEU A 24 16.66 -4.57 22.83
CA LEU A 24 15.28 -4.96 23.17
C LEU A 24 14.71 -5.94 22.14
N GLU A 25 14.96 -5.74 20.85
CA GLU A 25 14.53 -6.64 19.79
C GLU A 25 15.18 -8.03 19.94
N SER A 26 16.47 -8.08 20.22
CA SER A 26 17.19 -9.32 20.51
C SER A 26 16.67 -10.01 21.78
N TYR A 27 16.37 -9.25 22.82
CA TYR A 27 15.82 -9.78 24.09
C TYR A 27 14.40 -10.32 23.89
N ARG A 28 13.57 -9.61 23.12
CA ARG A 28 12.20 -10.04 22.80
C ARG A 28 12.18 -11.33 21.99
N SER A 29 13.00 -11.41 20.92
CA SER A 29 13.09 -12.60 20.09
C SER A 29 13.56 -13.83 20.87
N SER A 30 14.41 -13.64 21.89
CA SER A 30 14.89 -14.73 22.75
C SER A 30 13.92 -15.13 23.87
N ASN A 31 12.90 -14.29 24.17
CA ASN A 31 11.94 -14.53 25.26
C ASN A 31 10.48 -14.63 24.79
N ASP A 32 10.23 -14.76 23.47
CA ASP A 32 8.88 -14.85 22.86
C ASP A 32 7.94 -13.68 23.25
N ILE A 33 8.49 -12.47 23.50
CA ILE A 33 7.69 -11.31 23.86
C ILE A 33 7.17 -10.66 22.57
N VAL A 34 5.85 -10.74 22.37
CA VAL A 34 5.19 -10.24 21.15
C VAL A 34 4.90 -8.74 21.21
N GLU A 35 4.82 -8.16 22.41
CA GLU A 35 4.46 -6.74 22.61
C GLU A 35 5.56 -5.78 22.15
N PRO A 36 5.24 -4.73 21.37
CA PRO A 36 6.21 -3.72 20.96
C PRO A 36 6.56 -2.78 22.12
N TRP A 37 7.85 -2.63 22.41
CA TRP A 37 8.38 -1.62 23.33
C TRP A 37 9.31 -0.69 22.57
N PRO A 38 8.78 0.27 21.79
CA PRO A 38 9.62 1.12 20.96
C PRO A 38 10.36 2.15 21.84
N ALA A 39 11.69 2.14 21.80
CA ALA A 39 12.51 3.25 22.33
C ALA A 39 12.38 4.51 21.44
N ARG A 40 11.84 4.36 20.25
CA ARG A 40 11.54 5.40 19.26
C ARG A 40 10.12 5.27 18.72
N GLU A 41 9.46 6.40 18.54
CA GLU A 41 8.18 6.44 17.81
C GLU A 41 8.39 6.12 16.33
N ARG A 42 7.84 5.00 15.86
CA ARG A 42 7.82 4.64 14.44
C ARG A 42 6.40 4.71 13.91
N VAL A 43 6.21 5.53 12.88
CA VAL A 43 4.92 5.78 12.26
C VAL A 43 4.91 5.17 10.86
N VAL A 44 4.10 4.15 10.66
CA VAL A 44 3.87 3.54 9.34
C VAL A 44 2.72 4.25 8.65
N VAL A 45 2.96 4.78 7.45
CA VAL A 45 1.93 5.40 6.61
C VAL A 45 1.61 4.48 5.44
N ALA A 46 0.42 3.89 5.44
CA ALA A 46 -0.01 3.02 4.36
C ALA A 46 -0.55 3.81 3.17
N LEU A 47 0.05 3.58 2.00
CA LEU A 47 -0.22 4.29 0.75
C LEU A 47 -0.91 3.37 -0.26
N THR A 48 -1.97 3.87 -0.87
CA THR A 48 -2.70 3.16 -1.94
C THR A 48 -2.21 3.53 -3.35
N GLY A 49 -1.33 4.56 -3.46
CA GLY A 49 -0.99 5.18 -4.73
C GLY A 49 -2.08 6.13 -5.25
N GLY A 50 -3.01 6.53 -4.40
CA GLY A 50 -4.02 7.55 -4.66
C GLY A 50 -3.56 8.97 -4.27
N PRO A 51 -4.36 10.00 -4.62
CA PRO A 51 -4.00 11.40 -4.36
C PRO A 51 -3.97 11.77 -2.87
N GLU A 52 -4.61 10.96 -2.02
CA GLU A 52 -4.63 11.13 -0.56
C GLU A 52 -3.26 10.91 0.09
N GLY A 53 -2.37 10.14 -0.56
CA GLY A 53 -1.10 9.74 0.01
C GLY A 53 -0.20 10.90 0.45
N ASP A 54 -0.21 12.01 -0.29
CA ASP A 54 0.56 13.21 0.07
C ASP A 54 0.09 13.80 1.42
N THR A 55 -1.22 13.78 1.67
CA THR A 55 -1.80 14.25 2.94
C THR A 55 -1.47 13.28 4.08
N LEU A 56 -1.50 11.98 3.83
CA LEU A 56 -1.14 10.95 4.81
C LEU A 56 0.31 11.07 5.22
N LEU A 57 1.23 11.23 4.25
CA LEU A 57 2.66 11.41 4.49
C LEU A 57 2.94 12.65 5.35
N ARG A 58 2.33 13.80 5.00
CA ARG A 58 2.46 15.03 5.81
C ARG A 58 1.86 14.88 7.20
N ARG A 59 0.82 14.06 7.35
CA ARG A 59 0.24 13.76 8.66
C ARG A 59 1.17 12.90 9.49
N GLY A 60 1.71 11.80 8.91
CA GLY A 60 2.70 10.95 9.55
C GLY A 60 3.94 11.74 9.97
N ALA A 61 4.50 12.56 9.07
CA ALA A 61 5.65 13.41 9.38
C ALA A 61 5.39 14.37 10.56
N ARG A 62 4.18 14.93 10.68
CA ARG A 62 3.84 15.77 11.84
C ARG A 62 3.75 14.99 13.15
N ILE A 63 3.39 13.71 13.08
CA ILE A 63 3.37 12.84 14.26
C ILE A 63 4.81 12.55 14.69
N THR A 64 5.67 12.12 13.76
CA THR A 64 7.08 11.81 14.05
C THR A 64 7.86 13.03 14.53
N GLN A 65 7.59 14.23 14.01
CA GLN A 65 8.24 15.47 14.44
C GLN A 65 7.90 15.89 15.87
N ARG A 66 6.76 15.46 16.41
CA ARG A 66 6.38 15.72 17.81
C ARG A 66 7.09 14.79 18.78
N ALA A 67 7.44 13.62 18.33
CA ALA A 67 8.24 12.67 19.07
C ALA A 67 9.73 12.93 18.79
N SER A 68 10.52 13.15 19.83
CA SER A 68 11.97 13.35 19.67
C SER A 68 12.63 12.11 19.08
N GLY A 69 13.03 12.19 17.81
CA GLY A 69 13.68 11.09 17.09
C GLY A 69 12.71 10.09 16.45
N GLY A 70 11.46 10.46 16.21
CA GLY A 70 10.50 9.62 15.52
C GLY A 70 10.90 9.29 14.07
N GLU A 71 10.51 8.12 13.59
CA GLU A 71 10.82 7.59 12.25
C GLU A 71 9.55 7.47 11.40
N LEU A 72 9.58 8.00 10.17
CA LEU A 72 8.49 7.91 9.21
C LEU A 72 8.75 6.80 8.21
N LEU A 73 7.85 5.83 8.14
CA LEU A 73 7.93 4.69 7.23
C LEU A 73 6.72 4.70 6.29
N ALA A 74 6.93 5.03 5.02
CA ALA A 74 5.90 4.97 4.00
C ALA A 74 5.83 3.55 3.44
N LEU A 75 4.67 2.90 3.50
CA LEU A 75 4.46 1.54 3.02
C LEU A 75 3.42 1.51 1.89
N HIS A 76 3.79 0.94 0.75
CA HIS A 76 2.85 0.58 -0.30
C HIS A 76 2.74 -0.94 -0.41
N VAL A 77 1.53 -1.47 -0.27
CA VAL A 77 1.26 -2.89 -0.50
C VAL A 77 0.61 -3.06 -1.86
N SER A 78 1.29 -3.79 -2.75
CA SER A 78 0.79 -4.14 -4.08
C SER A 78 0.12 -5.52 -4.03
N PRO A 79 -1.15 -5.66 -4.42
CA PRO A 79 -1.77 -6.97 -4.55
C PRO A 79 -1.04 -7.85 -5.57
N SER A 80 -0.92 -9.13 -5.27
CA SER A 80 -0.24 -10.13 -6.13
C SER A 80 -1.09 -10.60 -7.33
N ASP A 81 -2.20 -9.90 -7.62
CA ASP A 81 -3.15 -10.25 -8.70
C ASP A 81 -2.67 -9.87 -10.11
N GLY A 82 -1.46 -9.36 -10.25
CA GLY A 82 -0.87 -8.92 -11.52
C GLY A 82 -1.49 -7.63 -12.07
N LEU A 83 -2.44 -7.01 -11.36
CA LEU A 83 -3.03 -5.74 -11.74
C LEU A 83 -2.23 -4.60 -11.12
N ILE A 84 -1.97 -3.55 -11.92
CA ILE A 84 -1.32 -2.34 -11.40
C ILE A 84 -2.36 -1.57 -10.57
N HIS A 85 -2.21 -1.64 -9.25
CA HIS A 85 -2.99 -0.85 -8.30
C HIS A 85 -2.26 0.45 -7.97
N GLY A 86 -2.89 1.57 -8.26
CA GLY A 86 -2.28 2.90 -8.15
C GLY A 86 -1.63 3.40 -9.43
N SER A 87 -1.21 4.65 -9.45
CA SER A 87 -0.45 5.24 -10.56
C SER A 87 1.04 5.18 -10.23
N PRO A 88 1.90 4.58 -11.06
CA PRO A 88 3.35 4.57 -10.83
C PRO A 88 3.94 5.96 -10.63
N ASP A 89 3.45 6.96 -11.40
CA ASP A 89 3.91 8.35 -11.27
C ASP A 89 3.54 8.96 -9.91
N VAL A 90 2.35 8.62 -9.39
CA VAL A 90 1.90 9.07 -8.07
C VAL A 90 2.75 8.43 -6.98
N LEU A 91 3.00 7.12 -7.07
CA LEU A 91 3.86 6.41 -6.12
C LEU A 91 5.30 6.93 -6.13
N ALA A 92 5.87 7.20 -7.32
CA ALA A 92 7.20 7.80 -7.44
C ALA A 92 7.27 9.20 -6.81
N ARG A 93 6.21 10.01 -6.93
CA ARG A 93 6.11 11.30 -6.25
C ARG A 93 5.99 11.15 -4.74
N GLN A 94 5.16 10.21 -4.28
CA GLN A 94 4.96 9.94 -2.85
C GLN A 94 6.23 9.40 -2.20
N ARG A 95 7.00 8.57 -2.91
CA ARG A 95 8.31 8.13 -2.46
C ARG A 95 9.26 9.32 -2.22
N ARG A 96 9.39 10.21 -3.21
CA ARG A 96 10.22 11.42 -3.05
C ARG A 96 9.75 12.28 -1.88
N LEU A 97 8.44 12.47 -1.75
CA LEU A 97 7.88 13.23 -0.63
C LEU A 97 8.18 12.58 0.73
N ALA A 98 8.13 11.25 0.83
CA ALA A 98 8.49 10.55 2.05
C ALA A 98 9.98 10.80 2.40
N GLU A 99 10.87 10.68 1.41
CA GLU A 99 12.31 10.95 1.55
C GLU A 99 12.60 12.43 1.92
N GLU A 100 11.92 13.39 1.28
CA GLU A 100 11.98 14.82 1.62
C GLU A 100 11.52 15.13 3.05
N LEU A 101 10.58 14.36 3.58
CA LEU A 101 10.08 14.47 4.95
C LEU A 101 10.97 13.74 5.96
N GLY A 102 12.11 13.19 5.53
CA GLY A 102 13.06 12.45 6.37
C GLY A 102 12.65 11.01 6.67
N GLY A 103 11.70 10.46 5.93
CA GLY A 103 11.25 9.08 6.05
C GLY A 103 11.86 8.16 5.00
N SER A 104 11.47 6.87 5.07
CA SER A 104 11.82 5.84 4.09
C SER A 104 10.57 5.32 3.38
N PHE A 105 10.74 4.78 2.16
CA PHE A 105 9.67 4.20 1.38
C PHE A 105 9.89 2.71 1.16
N HIS A 106 8.89 1.91 1.50
CA HIS A 106 8.88 0.46 1.41
C HIS A 106 7.75 -0.03 0.51
N GLN A 107 8.00 -1.09 -0.22
CA GLN A 107 7.00 -1.75 -1.04
C GLN A 107 6.98 -3.24 -0.74
N VAL A 108 5.77 -3.77 -0.51
CA VAL A 108 5.53 -5.19 -0.24
C VAL A 108 4.49 -5.71 -1.23
N ASN A 109 4.68 -6.92 -1.71
CA ASN A 109 3.72 -7.60 -2.58
C ASN A 109 2.98 -8.66 -1.77
N ASP A 110 1.69 -8.46 -1.56
CA ASP A 110 0.84 -9.41 -0.83
C ASP A 110 -0.61 -9.30 -1.28
N SER A 111 -1.32 -10.41 -1.31
CA SER A 111 -2.75 -10.45 -1.62
C SER A 111 -3.62 -9.97 -0.45
N GLN A 112 -3.13 -10.10 0.79
CA GLN A 112 -3.83 -9.71 2.01
C GLN A 112 -3.29 -8.38 2.56
N ILE A 113 -3.77 -7.27 2.00
CA ILE A 113 -3.23 -5.93 2.25
C ILE A 113 -3.22 -5.58 3.75
N ALA A 114 -4.30 -5.86 4.50
CA ALA A 114 -4.37 -5.53 5.92
C ALA A 114 -3.36 -6.34 6.74
N ALA A 115 -3.24 -7.63 6.47
CA ALA A 115 -2.28 -8.51 7.13
C ALA A 115 -0.83 -8.08 6.83
N ALA A 116 -0.54 -7.72 5.58
CA ALA A 116 0.79 -7.24 5.18
C ALA A 116 1.16 -5.91 5.87
N ILE A 117 0.21 -4.97 6.00
CA ILE A 117 0.43 -3.72 6.74
C ILE A 117 0.78 -4.01 8.21
N LEU A 118 0.01 -4.88 8.86
CA LEU A 118 0.23 -5.24 10.25
C LEU A 118 1.52 -6.02 10.46
N ALA A 119 1.83 -6.97 9.56
CA ALA A 119 3.08 -7.73 9.61
C ALA A 119 4.29 -6.81 9.47
N PHE A 120 4.24 -5.86 8.52
CA PHE A 120 5.29 -4.87 8.36
C PHE A 120 5.42 -3.98 9.61
N ALA A 121 4.30 -3.43 10.11
CA ALA A 121 4.31 -2.56 11.28
C ALA A 121 4.89 -3.25 12.52
N ARG A 122 4.52 -4.51 12.75
CA ARG A 122 5.09 -5.32 13.83
C ARG A 122 6.58 -5.61 13.61
N GLY A 123 6.96 -5.94 12.38
CA GLY A 123 8.36 -6.24 12.02
C GLY A 123 9.30 -5.05 12.23
N VAL A 124 8.80 -3.81 12.04
CA VAL A 124 9.59 -2.60 12.30
C VAL A 124 9.34 -2.00 13.69
N ASN A 125 8.63 -2.68 14.57
CA ASN A 125 8.27 -2.16 15.90
C ASN A 125 7.55 -0.79 15.82
N ALA A 126 6.60 -0.64 14.91
CA ALA A 126 5.83 0.59 14.78
C ALA A 126 4.89 0.78 15.97
N SER A 127 4.86 1.99 16.51
CA SER A 127 3.91 2.40 17.55
C SER A 127 2.60 2.89 16.94
N GLN A 128 2.63 3.38 15.68
CA GLN A 128 1.46 3.99 15.05
C GLN A 128 1.34 3.63 13.58
N ILE A 129 0.09 3.46 13.10
CA ILE A 129 -0.25 3.27 11.69
C ILE A 129 -1.18 4.40 11.25
N VAL A 130 -0.87 5.05 10.13
CA VAL A 130 -1.71 6.08 9.49
C VAL A 130 -2.32 5.53 8.22
N LEU A 131 -3.65 5.51 8.14
CA LEU A 131 -4.43 5.01 7.02
C LEU A 131 -5.31 6.11 6.42
N GLY A 132 -5.53 6.05 5.11
CA GLY A 132 -6.55 6.85 4.45
C GLY A 132 -7.94 6.22 4.61
N ALA A 133 -8.96 7.03 4.88
CA ALA A 133 -10.34 6.56 4.82
C ALA A 133 -10.70 6.18 3.39
N SER A 134 -11.03 4.90 3.16
CA SER A 134 -11.55 4.44 1.87
C SER A 134 -13.01 4.80 1.75
N THR A 135 -13.36 5.60 0.72
CA THR A 135 -14.76 5.90 0.36
C THR A 135 -15.29 4.98 -0.73
N ARG A 136 -14.72 3.80 -0.88
CA ARG A 136 -15.36 2.77 -1.73
C ARG A 136 -16.77 2.56 -1.23
N GLY A 137 -17.71 2.88 -2.11
CA GLY A 137 -19.11 3.11 -1.81
C GLY A 137 -19.74 2.11 -0.85
N ARG A 138 -20.69 2.58 -0.07
CA ARG A 138 -21.48 1.83 0.94
C ARG A 138 -21.96 0.46 0.48
N LEU A 139 -22.13 0.25 -0.84
CA LEU A 139 -22.53 -1.04 -1.43
C LEU A 139 -21.39 -2.08 -1.48
N ALA A 140 -20.12 -1.64 -1.62
CA ALA A 140 -18.97 -2.56 -1.61
C ALA A 140 -18.58 -2.96 -0.18
N SER A 141 -18.90 -2.14 0.84
CA SER A 141 -18.65 -2.46 2.24
C SER A 141 -19.62 -3.50 2.82
N MET A 142 -20.71 -3.81 2.13
CA MET A 142 -21.63 -4.90 2.51
C MET A 142 -21.11 -6.30 2.12
N VAL A 143 -20.12 -6.38 1.23
CA VAL A 143 -19.64 -7.67 0.69
C VAL A 143 -18.21 -8.00 1.14
N SER A 144 -17.40 -6.99 1.50
CA SER A 144 -16.07 -7.22 2.07
C SER A 144 -15.70 -6.15 3.08
N GLU A 145 -15.21 -6.56 4.23
CA GLU A 145 -14.58 -5.65 5.21
C GLU A 145 -13.43 -4.90 4.53
N GLY A 146 -13.50 -3.55 4.57
CA GLY A 146 -12.42 -2.72 4.02
C GLY A 146 -11.11 -2.90 4.81
N VAL A 147 -9.97 -2.62 4.19
CA VAL A 147 -8.65 -2.71 4.81
C VAL A 147 -8.57 -1.96 6.15
N GLY A 148 -9.16 -0.76 6.25
CA GLY A 148 -9.14 0.05 7.47
C GLY A 148 -9.76 -0.63 8.69
N PRO A 149 -11.03 -1.07 8.64
CA PRO A 149 -11.66 -1.81 9.74
C PRO A 149 -10.90 -3.07 10.16
N GLN A 150 -10.35 -3.81 9.19
CA GLN A 150 -9.57 -5.00 9.48
C GLN A 150 -8.25 -4.66 10.20
N VAL A 151 -7.52 -3.62 9.74
CA VAL A 151 -6.30 -3.18 10.42
C VAL A 151 -6.61 -2.72 11.85
N VAL A 152 -7.69 -1.95 12.06
CA VAL A 152 -8.10 -1.50 13.41
C VAL A 152 -8.41 -2.67 14.33
N ARG A 153 -9.15 -3.68 13.85
CA ARG A 153 -9.49 -4.84 14.66
C ARG A 153 -8.27 -5.65 15.09
N ASP A 154 -7.31 -5.80 14.17
CA ASP A 154 -6.19 -6.72 14.33
C ASP A 154 -4.88 -6.00 14.73
N SER A 155 -4.92 -4.65 15.00
CA SER A 155 -3.74 -3.83 15.32
C SER A 155 -3.12 -4.14 16.68
N GLY A 156 -3.92 -4.64 17.63
CA GLY A 156 -3.45 -4.88 19.00
C GLY A 156 -3.09 -3.56 19.70
N GLU A 157 -1.85 -3.43 20.13
CA GLU A 157 -1.33 -2.23 20.84
C GLU A 157 -0.86 -1.11 19.92
N ILE A 158 -0.88 -1.33 18.59
CA ILE A 158 -0.47 -0.32 17.62
C ILE A 158 -1.61 0.68 17.42
N ASP A 159 -1.36 1.96 17.68
CA ASP A 159 -2.33 3.03 17.46
C ASP A 159 -2.67 3.22 15.99
N VAL A 160 -3.96 3.22 15.63
CA VAL A 160 -4.40 3.38 14.24
C VAL A 160 -5.07 4.73 14.01
N HIS A 161 -4.46 5.56 13.18
CA HIS A 161 -4.98 6.86 12.77
C HIS A 161 -5.66 6.77 11.41
N ILE A 162 -6.99 6.87 11.36
CA ILE A 162 -7.74 6.94 10.10
C ILE A 162 -7.92 8.41 9.72
N VAL A 163 -7.34 8.79 8.57
CA VAL A 163 -7.39 10.17 8.06
C VAL A 163 -8.41 10.25 6.93
N THR A 164 -9.44 11.08 7.13
CA THR A 164 -10.39 11.41 6.06
C THR A 164 -9.82 12.53 5.19
N HIS A 165 -9.92 12.38 3.88
CA HIS A 165 -9.49 13.40 2.91
C HIS A 165 -10.70 13.97 2.16
N GLU A 166 -10.67 15.28 1.84
CA GLU A 166 -11.78 15.94 1.13
C GLU A 166 -12.03 15.36 -0.27
N SER A 167 -11.00 14.85 -0.96
CA SER A 167 -11.16 14.13 -2.24
C SER A 167 -12.01 12.87 -2.12
N SER A 168 -12.22 12.37 -0.91
CA SER A 168 -13.14 11.28 -0.66
C SER A 168 -14.61 11.73 -0.68
N ARG A 169 -14.89 13.04 -0.62
CA ARG A 169 -16.23 13.63 -0.73
C ARG A 169 -16.63 14.00 -2.16
N THR A 170 -15.66 14.34 -3.00
CA THR A 170 -15.89 14.54 -4.43
C THR A 170 -15.98 13.16 -5.08
N GLY A 171 -17.21 12.75 -5.35
CA GLY A 171 -17.52 11.48 -5.99
C GLY A 171 -16.54 11.19 -7.11
N TRP A 172 -16.06 9.98 -7.13
CA TRP A 172 -15.18 9.37 -8.12
C TRP A 172 -15.46 9.96 -9.51
N ARG A 173 -14.66 10.97 -9.92
CA ARG A 173 -14.46 11.18 -11.34
C ARG A 173 -13.74 9.92 -11.80
N TRP A 174 -14.46 9.04 -12.47
CA TRP A 174 -13.89 7.95 -13.21
C TRP A 174 -12.70 8.50 -13.99
N SER A 175 -11.51 8.39 -13.42
CA SER A 175 -10.30 8.44 -14.21
C SER A 175 -10.50 7.30 -15.17
N ARG A 176 -10.91 7.63 -16.41
CA ARG A 176 -10.93 6.67 -17.50
C ARG A 176 -9.54 6.07 -17.47
N ARG A 177 -9.44 4.85 -16.91
CA ARG A 177 -8.21 4.07 -17.03
C ARG A 177 -7.83 4.17 -18.48
N ARG A 178 -6.72 4.84 -18.78
CA ARG A 178 -6.08 4.71 -20.07
C ARG A 178 -5.60 3.27 -20.08
N HIS A 179 -6.47 2.37 -20.55
CA HIS A 179 -6.06 1.04 -20.88
C HIS A 179 -4.90 1.20 -21.84
N SER A 180 -3.77 0.59 -21.54
CA SER A 180 -2.58 0.59 -22.39
C SER A 180 -2.81 -0.01 -23.80
N LEU A 181 -4.00 -0.54 -24.01
CA LEU A 181 -4.45 -1.01 -25.32
C LEU A 181 -5.09 0.13 -26.08
N THR A 182 -4.47 0.55 -27.18
CA THR A 182 -5.05 1.48 -28.13
C THR A 182 -6.44 1.04 -28.53
N ALA A 183 -7.36 2.00 -28.77
CA ALA A 183 -8.75 1.71 -29.20
C ALA A 183 -8.79 0.75 -30.40
N ALA A 184 -7.82 0.86 -31.32
CA ALA A 184 -7.65 -0.02 -32.47
C ALA A 184 -7.42 -1.50 -32.06
N ARG A 185 -6.64 -1.78 -31.02
CA ARG A 185 -6.43 -3.16 -30.53
C ARG A 185 -7.66 -3.73 -29.84
N ARG A 186 -8.45 -2.90 -29.17
CA ARG A 186 -9.75 -3.31 -28.59
C ARG A 186 -10.75 -3.66 -29.66
N VAL A 187 -10.91 -2.78 -30.64
CA VAL A 187 -11.80 -3.03 -31.78
C VAL A 187 -11.35 -4.29 -32.53
N GLY A 188 -10.05 -4.45 -32.77
CA GLY A 188 -9.49 -5.66 -33.38
C GLY A 188 -9.79 -6.94 -32.61
N ALA A 189 -9.67 -6.91 -31.27
CA ALA A 189 -10.00 -8.07 -30.42
C ALA A 189 -11.51 -8.41 -30.47
N TRP A 190 -12.40 -7.41 -30.47
CA TRP A 190 -13.83 -7.62 -30.62
C TRP A 190 -14.23 -8.13 -32.01
N VAL A 191 -13.63 -7.58 -33.06
CA VAL A 191 -13.83 -8.05 -34.44
C VAL A 191 -13.34 -9.49 -34.58
N PHE A 192 -12.19 -9.82 -34.05
CA PHE A 192 -11.66 -11.19 -34.05
C PHE A 192 -12.55 -12.15 -33.28
N ALA A 193 -13.09 -11.76 -32.13
CA ALA A 193 -13.98 -12.61 -31.36
C ALA A 193 -15.35 -12.82 -32.04
N LEU A 194 -15.93 -11.75 -32.61
CA LEU A 194 -17.26 -11.79 -33.26
C LEU A 194 -17.26 -12.47 -34.62
N LEU A 195 -16.17 -12.35 -35.38
CA LEU A 195 -16.07 -12.92 -36.73
C LEU A 195 -15.25 -14.23 -36.73
N GLY A 196 -14.18 -14.30 -35.96
CA GLY A 196 -13.27 -15.45 -35.94
C GLY A 196 -13.91 -16.70 -35.34
N LEU A 197 -14.62 -16.57 -34.21
CA LEU A 197 -15.27 -17.73 -33.57
C LEU A 197 -16.40 -18.36 -34.44
N PRO A 198 -17.33 -17.57 -35.02
CA PRO A 198 -18.34 -18.16 -35.91
C PRO A 198 -17.77 -18.76 -37.20
N LEU A 199 -16.76 -18.09 -37.80
CA LEU A 199 -16.09 -18.61 -38.99
C LEU A 199 -15.34 -19.93 -38.69
N LEU A 200 -14.68 -20.04 -37.57
CA LEU A 200 -14.02 -21.28 -37.12
C LEU A 200 -15.06 -22.39 -36.90
N SER A 201 -16.22 -22.07 -36.29
CA SER A 201 -17.28 -23.02 -36.06
C SER A 201 -17.90 -23.52 -37.38
N LEU A 202 -18.10 -22.62 -38.34
CA LEU A 202 -18.62 -22.99 -39.68
C LEU A 202 -17.59 -23.84 -40.45
N ALA A 203 -16.32 -23.52 -40.38
CA ALA A 203 -15.25 -24.29 -41.02
C ALA A 203 -15.16 -25.72 -40.43
N LEU A 204 -15.31 -25.86 -39.13
CA LEU A 204 -15.31 -27.16 -38.45
C LEU A 204 -16.54 -27.98 -38.79
N LEU A 205 -17.72 -27.36 -38.93
CA LEU A 205 -18.93 -28.02 -39.35
C LEU A 205 -18.84 -28.48 -40.83
N ALA A 206 -18.35 -27.64 -41.71
CA ALA A 206 -18.13 -28.01 -43.13
C ALA A 206 -17.11 -29.16 -43.25
N TRP A 207 -16.05 -29.16 -42.46
CA TRP A 207 -15.07 -30.26 -42.49
C TRP A 207 -15.62 -31.57 -41.91
N ALA A 208 -16.52 -31.47 -40.90
CA ALA A 208 -17.19 -32.65 -40.35
C ALA A 208 -18.20 -33.27 -41.36
N ASP A 209 -18.89 -32.43 -42.15
CA ASP A 209 -19.81 -32.92 -43.21
C ASP A 209 -19.07 -33.57 -44.37
N ASP A 210 -17.94 -33.02 -44.81
CA ASP A 210 -17.09 -33.63 -45.86
C ASP A 210 -16.50 -34.97 -45.42
N GLY A 211 -16.16 -35.13 -44.14
CA GLY A 211 -15.67 -36.40 -43.57
C GLY A 211 -16.77 -37.49 -43.47
N ALA A 212 -18.04 -37.10 -43.36
CA ALA A 212 -19.15 -38.04 -43.28
C ALA A 212 -19.62 -38.60 -44.63
N LEU A 213 -19.23 -37.95 -45.75
CA LEU A 213 -19.58 -38.39 -47.12
C LEU A 213 -18.51 -39.34 -47.75
N SER A 214 -17.42 -39.63 -47.04
CA SER A 214 -16.29 -40.44 -47.56
C SER A 214 -16.25 -41.87 -46.96
N THR A 215 -17.29 -42.31 -46.27
CA THR A 215 -17.49 -43.69 -45.79
C THR A 215 -18.71 -44.28 -46.44
#